data_e069586441f945208543ae0b9ec72b72
#
_entry.id   e069586441f945208543ae0b9ec72b72
#
_cell.length_a   1.000
_cell.length_b   1.000
_cell.length_c   1.000
_cell.angle_alpha   90.00
_cell.angle_beta   90.00
_cell.angle_gamma   90.00
#
_symmetry.space_group_name_H-M   'P 1'
#
loop_
_entity.id
_entity.type
_entity.pdbx_description
1 polymer ?
#
loop_
_entity_poly.entity_id
_entity_poly.type
_entity_poly.pdbx_seq_one_letter_code
_entity_poly.pdbx_strand_id
1 'polypeptide(L)'
;MRILKQLVFLALVLFLTVPIGYATTLVVQKEISVSRALTGHVLVRATDEPASGVIVELCSADWKTVLKSTKTDEKGHFELEQPATGKLFYIRVSAPGMDIYELRARIKKRAAKELTIRLSIAT
;
A
#
# COMPACT_ATOMS: atom_id res chain seq x y z
N MET A 1 15.99 -47.51 16.07
CA MET A 1 15.58 -47.03 14.77
C MET A 1 14.38 -46.10 14.80
N ARG A 2 13.33 -46.40 15.54
CA ARG A 2 12.18 -45.49 15.68
C ARG A 2 12.52 -44.16 16.32
N ILE A 3 13.44 -44.12 17.26
CA ILE A 3 13.88 -42.91 17.94
C ILE A 3 14.63 -41.98 17.01
N LEU A 4 15.44 -42.50 16.09
CA LEU A 4 16.15 -41.71 15.07
C LEU A 4 15.22 -40.97 14.10
N LYS A 5 14.13 -41.65 13.68
CA LYS A 5 13.13 -41.04 12.81
C LYS A 5 12.39 -39.92 13.52
N GLN A 6 12.08 -40.09 14.80
CA GLN A 6 11.44 -39.07 15.60
C GLN A 6 12.33 -37.85 15.82
N LEU A 7 13.62 -38.07 16.07
CA LEU A 7 14.59 -36.99 16.23
C LEU A 7 14.78 -36.17 14.95
N VAL A 8 14.83 -36.83 13.80
CA VAL A 8 14.93 -36.16 12.50
C VAL A 8 13.68 -35.34 12.23
N PHE A 9 12.51 -35.87 12.56
CA PHE A 9 11.25 -35.17 12.38
C PHE A 9 11.17 -33.93 13.27
N LEU A 10 11.57 -34.03 14.54
CA LEU A 10 11.62 -32.92 15.48
C LEU A 10 12.59 -31.83 15.02
N ALA A 11 13.75 -32.20 14.51
CA ALA A 11 14.72 -31.25 13.99
C ALA A 11 14.14 -30.46 12.79
N LEU A 12 13.39 -31.14 11.93
CA LEU A 12 12.76 -30.52 10.79
C LEU A 12 11.66 -29.52 11.20
N VAL A 13 10.86 -29.87 12.18
CA VAL A 13 9.82 -28.99 12.73
C VAL A 13 10.45 -27.76 13.39
N LEU A 14 11.51 -27.93 14.17
CA LEU A 14 12.25 -26.82 14.78
C LEU A 14 12.83 -25.87 13.74
N PHE A 15 13.34 -26.40 12.63
CA PHE A 15 13.86 -25.61 11.53
C PHE A 15 12.77 -24.76 10.89
N LEU A 16 11.55 -25.30 10.74
CA LEU A 16 10.40 -24.57 10.18
C LEU A 16 9.84 -23.49 11.12
N THR A 17 10.10 -23.61 12.42
CA THR A 17 9.60 -22.64 13.40
C THR A 17 10.60 -21.55 13.76
N VAL A 18 11.79 -21.54 13.17
CA VAL A 18 12.76 -20.46 13.38
C VAL A 18 12.16 -19.14 12.88
N PRO A 19 11.95 -18.16 13.76
CA PRO A 19 11.39 -16.88 13.34
C PRO A 19 12.39 -16.17 12.42
N ILE A 20 11.92 -15.83 11.26
CA ILE A 20 12.68 -15.01 10.32
C ILE A 20 12.53 -13.57 10.79
N GLY A 21 13.64 -12.98 11.29
CA GLY A 21 13.63 -11.63 11.84
C GLY A 21 13.55 -10.52 10.79
N TYR A 22 12.57 -10.58 9.91
CA TYR A 22 12.35 -9.51 8.95
C TYR A 22 11.28 -8.54 9.45
N ALA A 23 11.50 -7.25 9.20
CA ALA A 23 10.45 -6.26 9.36
C ALA A 23 9.28 -6.65 8.46
N THR A 24 8.09 -6.78 9.04
CA THR A 24 6.89 -7.15 8.30
C THR A 24 6.27 -5.91 7.73
N THR A 25 6.16 -5.84 6.40
CA THR A 25 5.40 -4.80 5.73
C THR A 25 3.91 -5.11 5.86
N LEU A 26 3.17 -4.21 6.47
CA LEU A 26 1.73 -4.34 6.61
C LEU A 26 1.02 -3.70 5.42
N VAL A 27 -0.14 -4.26 5.07
CA VAL A 27 -1.05 -3.64 4.12
C VAL A 27 -2.13 -2.95 4.93
N VAL A 28 -2.14 -1.63 4.91
CA VAL A 28 -3.14 -0.81 5.57
C VAL A 28 -4.26 -0.54 4.59
N GLN A 29 -5.47 -0.97 4.91
CA GLN A 29 -6.64 -0.71 4.06
C GLN A 29 -7.48 0.39 4.68
N LYS A 30 -7.71 1.45 3.91
CA LYS A 30 -8.65 2.48 4.25
C LYS A 30 -9.97 2.21 3.52
N GLU A 31 -11.09 2.51 4.16
CA GLU A 31 -12.38 2.40 3.52
C GLU A 31 -12.49 3.41 2.38
N ILE A 32 -13.58 4.06 2.17
CA ILE A 32 -13.74 4.95 1.03
C ILE A 32 -13.31 6.37 1.37
N SER A 33 -12.37 6.91 0.60
CA SER A 33 -12.06 8.33 0.60
C SER A 33 -12.81 9.01 -0.54
N VAL A 34 -13.24 10.24 -0.32
CA VAL A 34 -13.98 11.00 -1.33
C VAL A 34 -13.12 12.17 -1.80
N SER A 35 -12.98 12.31 -3.12
CA SER A 35 -12.23 13.40 -3.74
C SER A 35 -12.88 13.85 -5.04
N ARG A 36 -12.37 14.99 -5.58
CA ARG A 36 -12.85 15.51 -6.85
C ARG A 36 -12.18 14.84 -8.04
N ALA A 37 -10.94 14.42 -7.87
CA ALA A 37 -10.13 13.80 -8.92
C ALA A 37 -9.12 12.83 -8.30
N LEU A 38 -8.44 12.05 -9.12
CA LEU A 38 -7.40 11.13 -8.69
C LEU A 38 -6.05 11.85 -8.55
N THR A 39 -6.04 12.91 -7.76
CA THR A 39 -4.86 13.69 -7.44
C THR A 39 -4.72 13.81 -5.93
N GLY A 40 -3.51 14.03 -5.46
CA GLY A 40 -3.31 14.19 -4.03
C GLY A 40 -1.88 14.33 -3.61
N HIS A 41 -1.68 14.25 -2.32
CA HIS A 41 -0.36 14.32 -1.67
C HIS A 41 -0.14 13.12 -0.78
N VAL A 42 1.09 12.62 -0.81
CA VAL A 42 1.54 11.57 0.09
C VAL A 42 2.50 12.19 1.11
N LEU A 43 2.23 11.96 2.38
CA LEU A 43 3.01 12.47 3.50
C LEU A 43 3.51 11.30 4.34
N VAL A 44 4.60 11.52 5.06
CA VAL A 44 5.06 10.60 6.10
C VAL A 44 4.24 10.85 7.37
N ARG A 45 3.56 9.83 7.88
CA ARG A 45 2.64 9.99 9.03
C ARG A 45 3.31 10.61 10.25
N ALA A 46 4.52 10.18 10.56
CA ALA A 46 5.21 10.62 11.78
C ALA A 46 5.58 12.10 11.79
N THR A 47 5.86 12.69 10.61
CA THR A 47 6.42 14.04 10.50
C THR A 47 5.55 14.99 9.68
N ASP A 48 4.56 14.48 8.97
CA ASP A 48 3.77 15.20 7.96
C ASP A 48 4.63 15.79 6.82
N GLU A 49 5.86 15.30 6.66
CA GLU A 49 6.72 15.71 5.55
C GLU A 49 6.28 15.07 4.23
N PRO A 50 6.42 15.78 3.10
CA PRO A 50 6.13 15.22 1.80
C PRO A 50 6.98 13.98 1.50
N ALA A 51 6.35 12.94 0.95
CA ALA A 51 7.03 11.72 0.54
C ALA A 51 7.23 11.72 -0.98
N SER A 52 8.48 11.87 -1.41
CA SER A 52 8.88 11.90 -2.81
C SER A 52 9.17 10.49 -3.33
N GLY A 53 8.92 10.26 -4.62
CA GLY A 53 9.25 9.00 -5.27
C GLY A 53 8.38 7.82 -4.86
N VAL A 54 7.26 8.08 -4.24
CA VAL A 54 6.30 7.04 -3.82
C VAL A 54 5.51 6.57 -5.03
N ILE A 55 5.35 5.25 -5.16
CA ILE A 55 4.59 4.65 -6.24
C ILE A 55 3.10 4.72 -5.90
N VAL A 56 2.32 5.30 -6.80
CA VAL A 56 0.86 5.38 -6.70
C VAL A 56 0.27 4.62 -7.88
N GLU A 57 -0.52 3.60 -7.59
CA GLU A 57 -1.06 2.69 -8.60
C GLU A 57 -2.58 2.71 -8.57
N LEU A 58 -3.18 2.79 -9.76
CA LEU A 58 -4.60 2.53 -9.94
C LEU A 58 -4.76 1.05 -10.27
N CYS A 59 -5.48 0.33 -9.44
CA CYS A 59 -5.62 -1.12 -9.53
C CYS A 59 -7.03 -1.54 -9.94
N SER A 60 -7.15 -2.80 -10.38
CA SER A 60 -8.44 -3.46 -10.54
C SER A 60 -9.10 -3.68 -9.18
N ALA A 61 -10.42 -3.98 -9.19
CA ALA A 61 -11.19 -4.17 -7.97
C ALA A 61 -10.69 -5.31 -7.08
N ASP A 62 -10.03 -6.29 -7.65
CA ASP A 62 -9.43 -7.41 -6.92
C ASP A 62 -7.97 -7.16 -6.49
N TRP A 63 -7.43 -5.97 -6.78
CA TRP A 63 -6.05 -5.56 -6.49
C TRP A 63 -4.95 -6.32 -7.25
N LYS A 64 -5.31 -7.17 -8.19
CA LYS A 64 -4.35 -8.04 -8.88
C LYS A 64 -3.71 -7.42 -10.11
N THR A 65 -4.37 -6.45 -10.73
CA THR A 65 -3.89 -5.82 -11.97
C THR A 65 -3.68 -4.33 -11.74
N VAL A 66 -2.51 -3.83 -12.12
CA VAL A 66 -2.22 -2.40 -12.14
C VAL A 66 -2.66 -1.83 -13.48
N LEU A 67 -3.59 -0.88 -13.46
CA LEU A 67 -4.15 -0.25 -14.65
C LEU A 67 -3.37 0.98 -15.06
N LYS A 68 -2.96 1.79 -14.10
CA LYS A 68 -2.15 3.00 -14.28
C LYS A 68 -1.19 3.14 -13.10
N SER A 69 -0.08 3.84 -13.31
CA SER A 69 0.92 4.05 -12.27
C SER A 69 1.57 5.42 -12.44
N THR A 70 1.92 6.03 -11.33
CA THR A 70 2.69 7.27 -11.29
C THR A 70 3.56 7.29 -10.03
N LYS A 71 4.40 8.30 -9.91
CA LYS A 71 5.22 8.55 -8.71
C LYS A 71 4.97 9.94 -8.19
N THR A 72 5.11 10.12 -6.88
CA THR A 72 5.04 11.46 -6.29
C THR A 72 6.26 12.28 -6.65
N ASP A 73 6.06 13.58 -6.79
CA ASP A 73 7.13 14.56 -7.01
C ASP A 73 7.80 14.94 -5.67
N GLU A 74 8.69 15.94 -5.71
CA GLU A 74 9.42 16.43 -4.53
C GLU A 74 8.51 16.98 -3.43
N LYS A 75 7.32 17.42 -3.79
CA LYS A 75 6.32 17.93 -2.84
C LYS A 75 5.33 16.85 -2.39
N GLY A 76 5.58 15.61 -2.76
CA GLY A 76 4.68 14.49 -2.45
C GLY A 76 3.41 14.45 -3.28
N HIS A 77 3.32 15.30 -4.30
CA HIS A 77 2.13 15.41 -5.14
C HIS A 77 2.10 14.33 -6.21
N PHE A 78 0.91 13.80 -6.50
CA PHE A 78 0.70 12.85 -7.58
C PHE A 78 -0.56 13.18 -8.37
N GLU A 79 -0.57 12.75 -9.62
CA GLU A 79 -1.74 12.78 -10.50
C GLU A 79 -1.87 11.44 -11.20
N LEU A 80 -3.01 10.80 -11.05
CA LEU A 80 -3.37 9.60 -11.80
C LEU A 80 -4.38 9.98 -12.87
N GLU A 81 -4.14 9.48 -14.07
CA GLU A 81 -5.09 9.64 -15.17
C GLU A 81 -6.39 8.93 -14.80
N GLN A 82 -7.48 9.70 -14.76
CA GLN A 82 -8.80 9.18 -14.43
C GLN A 82 -9.41 8.50 -15.65
N PRO A 83 -9.85 7.23 -15.53
CA PRO A 83 -10.60 6.58 -16.62
C PRO A 83 -11.89 7.33 -16.92
N ALA A 84 -12.32 7.26 -18.19
CA ALA A 84 -13.51 7.96 -18.67
C ALA A 84 -14.80 7.50 -17.99
N THR A 85 -14.83 6.27 -17.49
CA THR A 85 -15.99 5.65 -16.85
C THR A 85 -15.65 5.21 -15.44
N GLY A 86 -16.64 5.26 -14.56
CA GLY A 86 -16.50 4.83 -13.17
C GLY A 86 -16.37 5.98 -12.20
N LYS A 87 -16.75 5.72 -10.94
CA LYS A 87 -16.71 6.68 -9.85
C LYS A 87 -15.99 6.16 -8.62
N LEU A 88 -15.66 4.87 -8.61
CA LEU A 88 -14.94 4.21 -7.52
C LEU A 88 -13.65 3.62 -8.07
N PHE A 89 -12.54 3.98 -7.46
CA PHE A 89 -11.22 3.60 -7.92
C PHE A 89 -10.41 2.99 -6.77
N TYR A 90 -9.59 2.00 -7.09
CA TYR A 90 -8.77 1.24 -6.14
C TYR A 90 -7.33 1.72 -6.26
N ILE A 91 -6.82 2.36 -5.23
CA ILE A 91 -5.51 3.00 -5.26
C ILE A 91 -4.58 2.33 -4.24
N ARG A 92 -3.41 1.92 -4.71
CA ARG A 92 -2.35 1.36 -3.89
C ARG A 92 -1.16 2.31 -3.88
N VAL A 93 -0.68 2.62 -2.68
CA VAL A 93 0.46 3.50 -2.48
C VAL A 93 1.55 2.74 -1.76
N SER A 94 2.75 2.75 -2.32
CA SER A 94 3.87 1.98 -1.77
C SER A 94 5.20 2.69 -1.95
N ALA A 95 6.09 2.48 -0.99
CA ALA A 95 7.46 2.94 -1.04
C ALA A 95 8.34 1.99 -0.22
N PRO A 96 9.65 1.87 -0.55
CA PRO A 96 10.55 1.04 0.24
C PRO A 96 10.57 1.47 1.71
N GLY A 97 10.48 0.49 2.62
CA GLY A 97 10.49 0.74 4.06
C GLY A 97 9.21 1.30 4.65
N MET A 98 8.16 1.41 3.85
CA MET A 98 6.85 1.89 4.29
C MET A 98 5.81 0.78 4.22
N ASP A 99 4.76 0.88 5.03
CA ASP A 99 3.60 0.01 4.90
C ASP A 99 2.88 0.31 3.58
N ILE A 100 2.35 -0.73 2.96
CA ILE A 100 1.54 -0.58 1.75
C ILE A 100 0.17 -0.05 2.15
N TYR A 101 -0.28 0.98 1.46
CA TYR A 101 -1.55 1.64 1.74
C TYR A 101 -2.50 1.40 0.57
N GLU A 102 -3.64 0.78 0.85
CA GLU A 102 -4.69 0.53 -0.14
C GLU A 102 -5.95 1.31 0.24
N LEU A 103 -6.47 2.09 -0.68
CA LEU A 103 -7.69 2.85 -0.45
C LEU A 103 -8.63 2.76 -1.65
N ARG A 104 -9.91 2.91 -1.38
CA ARG A 104 -10.93 3.09 -2.40
C ARG A 104 -11.30 4.56 -2.45
N ALA A 105 -11.11 5.18 -3.62
CA ALA A 105 -11.42 6.59 -3.83
C ALA A 105 -12.70 6.73 -4.63
N ARG A 106 -13.66 7.45 -4.07
CA ARG A 106 -14.90 7.79 -4.77
C ARG A 106 -14.80 9.21 -5.30
N ILE A 107 -15.09 9.38 -6.57
CA ILE A 107 -15.05 10.70 -7.20
C ILE A 107 -16.42 11.35 -7.11
N LYS A 108 -16.44 12.56 -6.52
CA LYS A 108 -17.64 13.39 -6.40
C LYS A 108 -17.29 14.84 -6.70
N LYS A 109 -18.13 15.52 -7.47
CA LYS A 109 -17.89 16.91 -7.91
C LYS A 109 -17.77 17.91 -6.74
N ARG A 110 -18.45 17.67 -5.64
CA ARG A 110 -18.49 18.57 -4.47
C ARG A 110 -17.59 18.13 -3.32
N ALA A 111 -16.71 17.16 -3.56
CA ALA A 111 -15.80 16.66 -2.55
C ALA A 111 -14.59 17.58 -2.37
N ALA A 112 -13.76 17.27 -1.37
CA ALA A 112 -12.45 17.86 -1.21
C ALA A 112 -11.65 17.72 -2.51
N LYS A 113 -10.82 18.71 -2.83
CA LYS A 113 -10.12 18.79 -4.11
C LYS A 113 -9.15 17.63 -4.30
N GLU A 114 -8.46 17.21 -3.27
CA GLU A 114 -7.37 16.25 -3.36
C GLU A 114 -7.43 15.17 -2.28
N LEU A 115 -6.79 14.04 -2.57
CA LEU A 115 -6.55 12.99 -1.59
C LEU A 115 -5.33 13.35 -0.73
N THR A 116 -5.40 13.05 0.56
CA THR A 116 -4.25 13.13 1.45
C THR A 116 -3.98 11.76 2.03
N ILE A 117 -2.80 11.22 1.75
CA ILE A 117 -2.39 9.88 2.15
C ILE A 117 -1.20 9.98 3.08
N ARG A 118 -1.28 9.38 4.26
CA ARG A 118 -0.18 9.33 5.23
C ARG A 118 0.35 7.92 5.32
N LEU A 119 1.62 7.74 4.96
CA LEU A 119 2.29 6.46 5.02
C LEU A 119 3.00 6.26 6.36
N SER A 120 2.86 5.07 6.90
CA SER A 120 3.57 4.64 8.10
C SER A 120 4.84 3.90 7.73
N ILE A 121 5.89 4.10 8.53
CA ILE A 121 7.14 3.34 8.39
C ILE A 121 6.87 1.90 8.82
N ALA A 122 7.33 0.93 8.01
CA ALA A 122 7.22 -0.48 8.32
C ALA A 122 8.12 -0.83 9.51
N THR A 123 7.58 -1.56 10.48
CA THR A 123 8.30 -1.96 11.70
C THR A 123 8.53 -3.46 11.78
#